data_f70cfcdc938b5b7cd5a7856a51b53fcd
#
_entry.id   f70cfcdc938b5b7cd5a7856a51b53fcd
#
_cell.length_a   1.000
_cell.length_b   1.000
_cell.length_c   1.000
_cell.angle_alpha   90.00
_cell.angle_beta   90.00
_cell.angle_gamma   90.00
#
_symmetry.space_group_name_H-M   'P 1'
#
loop_
_entity.id
_entity.type
_entity.pdbx_description
1 polymer ?
#
loop_
_entity_poly.entity_id
_entity_poly.type
_entity_poly.pdbx_seq_one_letter_code
_entity_poly.pdbx_strand_id
1 'polypeptide(L)'
;MCSADVAADKHRLPCETTHEAAGLAKPPTAAGSQHITMSAATMQQQMQQLRSSAARPAASSRRAVVVRAQAAAAPAVADAPLMVRAARGEATERAPCWMMRQAGRYQAAYRELARKHPSFRERSETTELIVDISLQPFRSFKPDGVILFSDILTPLPGIGVPFEIDDNKGPLLDNPIRSKEQLKQLHKLDLSQLQFVGESLKLLRQEVGDQAAVLGFVGSPWTLATYIIEGASSSLYKTIKSMAYSEPALLDALLSHLADAMADYIRFQIDSGAQCVQIFDSWGGQLPPSQWDKWSGPYLRRVIESVKSTHPSTPLTLYANGSGGLLERLGATGADVVGLDWTVDMADARRRLGSKSVQGNVDPTVLFCGEAAIEAAVRDVLSKAGGKGHILNLGHGVLVGTPEEAVAHMFALSKSIKAAELVTA
;
A
#
# COMPACT_ATOMS: atom_id res chain seq x y z
N MET A 1 4.08 9.26 6.67
CA MET A 1 4.73 9.27 5.33
C MET A 1 5.98 10.16 5.25
N CYS A 2 6.33 10.95 6.28
CA CYS A 2 7.50 11.86 6.22
C CYS A 2 8.83 11.28 6.72
N SER A 3 8.85 10.15 7.40
CA SER A 3 10.01 9.75 8.20
C SER A 3 11.00 8.76 7.57
N ALA A 4 10.68 8.12 6.46
CA ALA A 4 11.51 7.03 5.92
C ALA A 4 12.75 7.48 5.11
N ASP A 5 12.84 8.74 4.67
CA ASP A 5 13.91 9.19 3.75
C ASP A 5 15.13 9.85 4.41
N VAL A 6 15.14 10.02 5.74
CA VAL A 6 16.26 10.71 6.41
C VAL A 6 17.51 9.83 6.55
N ALA A 7 17.39 8.51 6.42
CA ALA A 7 18.49 7.57 6.65
C ALA A 7 19.40 7.30 5.43
N ALA A 8 19.04 7.72 4.22
CA ALA A 8 19.75 7.32 3.00
C ALA A 8 20.96 8.20 2.61
N ASP A 9 21.14 9.38 3.24
CA ASP A 9 22.08 10.40 2.69
C ASP A 9 23.40 10.57 3.47
N LYS A 10 23.78 9.67 4.40
CA LYS A 10 24.97 9.89 5.26
C LYS A 10 26.11 8.88 5.16
N HIS A 11 26.20 8.02 4.15
CA HIS A 11 27.37 7.12 4.02
C HIS A 11 28.02 7.18 2.64
N ARG A 12 28.82 8.23 2.40
CA ARG A 12 29.98 8.14 1.52
C ARG A 12 31.19 7.79 2.38
N LEU A 13 31.66 6.57 2.29
CA LEU A 13 33.00 6.17 2.74
C LEU A 13 33.90 5.96 1.51
N PRO A 14 35.18 6.33 1.59
CA PRO A 14 36.12 6.19 0.48
C PRO A 14 36.52 4.70 0.30
N CYS A 15 36.71 4.34 -0.95
CA CYS A 15 37.20 3.05 -1.40
C CYS A 15 38.72 2.97 -1.13
N GLU A 16 39.15 2.14 -0.21
CA GLU A 16 40.54 1.68 -0.12
C GLU A 16 40.63 0.21 -0.55
N THR A 17 41.45 -0.02 -1.56
CA THR A 17 41.81 -1.31 -2.10
C THR A 17 42.95 -1.91 -1.28
N THR A 18 42.76 -3.12 -0.75
CA THR A 18 43.87 -4.03 -0.46
C THR A 18 43.51 -5.45 -0.84
N HIS A 19 44.31 -5.99 -1.76
CA HIS A 19 44.38 -7.43 -2.08
C HIS A 19 45.01 -8.20 -0.96
N GLU A 20 44.41 -9.33 -0.57
CA GLU A 20 45.17 -10.49 -0.08
C GLU A 20 44.42 -11.78 -0.38
N ALA A 21 45.17 -12.73 -0.94
CA ALA A 21 44.72 -14.05 -1.34
C ALA A 21 45.06 -15.07 -0.25
N ALA A 22 44.14 -15.97 0.08
CA ALA A 22 44.49 -17.25 0.68
C ALA A 22 43.37 -18.32 0.61
N GLY A 23 43.69 -19.47 0.04
CA GLY A 23 43.44 -20.77 0.63
C GLY A 23 42.14 -21.51 0.28
N LEU A 24 42.20 -22.31 -0.79
CA LEU A 24 41.24 -23.40 -1.13
C LEU A 24 41.32 -24.55 -0.12
N ALA A 25 40.19 -24.91 0.48
CA ALA A 25 40.02 -26.19 1.17
C ALA A 25 38.86 -27.00 0.55
N LYS A 26 39.11 -28.27 0.24
CA LYS A 26 38.19 -29.25 -0.37
C LYS A 26 37.10 -29.71 0.61
N PRO A 27 35.91 -30.07 0.13
CA PRO A 27 34.85 -30.66 0.94
C PRO A 27 35.01 -32.20 1.09
N PRO A 28 34.47 -32.80 2.17
CA PRO A 28 34.45 -34.23 2.33
C PRO A 28 33.27 -34.91 1.63
N THR A 29 33.50 -36.19 1.31
CA THR A 29 32.66 -37.10 0.51
C THR A 29 31.41 -37.60 1.25
N ALA A 30 30.42 -37.95 0.45
CA ALA A 30 29.10 -38.44 0.79
C ALA A 30 29.04 -39.81 1.46
N ALA A 31 28.05 -40.02 2.33
CA ALA A 31 27.60 -41.34 2.80
C ALA A 31 26.06 -41.45 2.61
N GLY A 32 25.69 -42.47 1.94
CA GLY A 32 24.51 -43.25 1.73
C GLY A 32 23.12 -42.77 2.24
N SER A 33 22.21 -42.54 1.30
CA SER A 33 20.77 -42.52 1.56
C SER A 33 20.09 -43.76 0.97
N GLN A 34 19.44 -44.56 1.83
CA GLN A 34 18.56 -45.65 1.41
C GLN A 34 17.20 -45.12 1.02
N HIS A 35 16.81 -45.29 -0.25
CA HIS A 35 15.47 -45.04 -0.77
C HIS A 35 14.52 -46.20 -0.41
N ILE A 36 13.47 -45.90 0.35
CA ILE A 36 12.31 -46.79 0.48
C ILE A 36 11.28 -46.34 -0.56
N THR A 37 11.15 -47.14 -1.63
CA THR A 37 10.11 -46.99 -2.66
C THR A 37 8.87 -47.77 -2.27
N MET A 38 7.75 -47.10 -1.99
CA MET A 38 6.44 -47.72 -1.88
C MET A 38 5.77 -47.78 -3.23
N SER A 39 5.24 -49.03 -3.58
CA SER A 39 4.61 -49.33 -4.84
C SER A 39 3.23 -48.64 -5.01
N ALA A 40 2.94 -48.18 -6.24
CA ALA A 40 1.69 -47.56 -6.67
C ALA A 40 0.43 -48.42 -6.45
N ALA A 41 0.56 -49.73 -6.30
CA ALA A 41 -0.55 -50.66 -6.10
C ALA A 41 -1.21 -50.52 -4.70
N THR A 42 -0.45 -50.10 -3.67
CA THR A 42 -0.96 -49.95 -2.31
C THR A 42 -1.83 -48.72 -2.13
N MET A 43 -1.60 -47.71 -2.96
CA MET A 43 -2.37 -46.44 -2.88
C MET A 43 -3.76 -46.52 -3.56
N GLN A 44 -3.93 -47.40 -4.56
CA GLN A 44 -5.21 -47.61 -5.24
C GLN A 44 -6.22 -48.42 -4.43
N GLN A 45 -5.77 -49.33 -3.56
CA GLN A 45 -6.65 -50.12 -2.70
C GLN A 45 -7.26 -49.30 -1.54
N GLN A 46 -6.55 -48.32 -1.01
CA GLN A 46 -7.11 -47.43 0.05
C GLN A 46 -8.17 -46.45 -0.48
N MET A 47 -8.11 -46.06 -1.75
CA MET A 47 -9.10 -45.15 -2.34
C MET A 47 -10.43 -45.82 -2.67
N GLN A 48 -10.47 -47.14 -2.85
CA GLN A 48 -11.72 -47.86 -3.13
C GLN A 48 -12.56 -48.19 -1.90
N GLN A 49 -11.97 -48.29 -0.71
CA GLN A 49 -12.69 -48.56 0.54
C GLN A 49 -13.43 -47.36 1.14
N LEU A 50 -13.14 -46.14 0.70
CA LEU A 50 -13.79 -44.90 1.16
C LEU A 50 -15.05 -44.51 0.35
N ARG A 51 -15.41 -45.28 -0.72
CA ARG A 51 -16.58 -44.98 -1.55
C ARG A 51 -17.86 -45.78 -1.26
N SER A 52 -17.87 -46.65 -0.25
CA SER A 52 -18.98 -47.60 -0.04
C SER A 52 -19.83 -47.34 1.22
N SER A 53 -19.72 -46.21 1.89
CA SER A 53 -20.52 -45.90 3.06
C SER A 53 -21.10 -44.50 3.06
N ALA A 54 -22.01 -44.20 2.14
CA ALA A 54 -22.87 -43.03 2.23
C ALA A 54 -24.32 -43.42 1.95
N ALA A 55 -25.07 -43.70 3.02
CA ALA A 55 -26.51 -43.90 2.96
C ALA A 55 -27.23 -42.57 2.73
N ARG A 56 -28.20 -42.55 1.81
CA ARG A 56 -29.07 -41.43 1.46
C ARG A 56 -30.14 -41.24 2.56
N PRO A 57 -30.39 -40.01 3.04
CA PRO A 57 -31.63 -39.70 3.71
C PRO A 57 -32.69 -39.17 2.72
N ALA A 58 -33.95 -39.52 2.99
CA ALA A 58 -35.12 -39.24 2.17
C ALA A 58 -35.50 -37.75 2.14
N ALA A 59 -36.03 -37.32 1.00
CA ALA A 59 -36.49 -35.97 0.73
C ALA A 59 -37.79 -35.67 1.49
N SER A 60 -37.78 -34.63 2.34
CA SER A 60 -38.97 -33.97 2.89
C SER A 60 -39.12 -32.60 2.24
N SER A 61 -40.19 -32.44 1.46
CA SER A 61 -40.55 -31.19 0.77
C SER A 61 -41.05 -30.15 1.75
N ARG A 62 -40.24 -29.15 2.08
CA ARG A 62 -40.71 -27.88 2.67
C ARG A 62 -40.56 -26.77 1.63
N ARG A 63 -41.72 -26.23 1.18
CA ARG A 63 -41.77 -25.01 0.35
C ARG A 63 -41.09 -23.88 1.11
N ALA A 64 -39.93 -23.48 0.66
CA ALA A 64 -39.26 -22.23 1.08
C ALA A 64 -39.92 -21.05 0.36
N VAL A 65 -40.52 -20.14 1.10
CA VAL A 65 -40.94 -18.83 0.61
C VAL A 65 -39.66 -18.02 0.42
N VAL A 66 -39.27 -17.82 -0.84
CA VAL A 66 -38.14 -16.95 -1.20
C VAL A 66 -38.63 -15.51 -1.07
N VAL A 67 -38.37 -14.88 0.07
CA VAL A 67 -38.42 -13.42 0.20
C VAL A 67 -37.22 -12.86 -0.57
N ARG A 68 -37.49 -12.40 -1.79
CA ARG A 68 -36.51 -11.60 -2.54
C ARG A 68 -36.34 -10.26 -1.80
N ALA A 69 -35.27 -10.15 -1.00
CA ALA A 69 -34.80 -8.85 -0.59
C ALA A 69 -34.37 -8.09 -1.86
N GLN A 70 -35.10 -7.06 -2.23
CA GLN A 70 -34.66 -6.10 -3.24
C GLN A 70 -33.43 -5.41 -2.64
N ALA A 71 -32.26 -5.76 -3.15
CA ALA A 71 -31.06 -4.97 -2.93
C ALA A 71 -31.36 -3.57 -3.48
N ALA A 72 -31.29 -2.56 -2.61
CA ALA A 72 -31.37 -1.17 -3.03
C ALA A 72 -30.34 -0.95 -4.12
N ALA A 73 -30.77 -0.49 -5.29
CA ALA A 73 -29.91 -0.15 -6.40
C ALA A 73 -28.86 0.87 -5.90
N ALA A 74 -27.59 0.55 -6.08
CA ALA A 74 -26.51 1.51 -5.84
C ALA A 74 -26.81 2.77 -6.66
N PRO A 75 -26.56 3.99 -6.12
CA PRO A 75 -26.81 5.25 -6.84
C PRO A 75 -26.08 5.24 -8.19
N ALA A 76 -26.72 5.86 -9.17
CA ALA A 76 -26.29 5.86 -10.57
C ALA A 76 -24.82 6.33 -10.70
N VAL A 77 -24.06 5.62 -11.51
CA VAL A 77 -22.60 5.66 -11.68
C VAL A 77 -22.07 7.02 -12.20
N ALA A 78 -22.92 7.99 -12.54
CA ALA A 78 -22.52 9.27 -13.13
C ALA A 78 -21.88 10.28 -12.16
N ASP A 79 -22.03 10.12 -10.84
CA ASP A 79 -21.68 11.15 -9.86
C ASP A 79 -20.40 10.86 -9.05
N ALA A 80 -19.68 9.78 -9.32
CA ALA A 80 -18.45 9.49 -8.58
C ALA A 80 -17.27 10.34 -9.12
N PRO A 81 -16.37 10.85 -8.23
CA PRO A 81 -15.18 11.57 -8.66
C PRO A 81 -14.36 10.80 -9.69
N LEU A 82 -13.69 11.52 -10.61
CA LEU A 82 -12.92 10.96 -11.71
C LEU A 82 -11.95 9.85 -11.25
N MET A 83 -11.30 10.04 -10.13
CA MET A 83 -10.35 9.08 -9.56
C MET A 83 -11.03 7.77 -9.14
N VAL A 84 -12.23 7.83 -8.55
CA VAL A 84 -12.99 6.64 -8.15
C VAL A 84 -13.42 5.85 -9.39
N ARG A 85 -13.85 6.53 -10.44
CA ARG A 85 -14.25 5.93 -11.72
C ARG A 85 -13.06 5.22 -12.39
N ALA A 86 -11.90 5.90 -12.47
CA ALA A 86 -10.67 5.28 -13.00
C ALA A 86 -10.20 4.09 -12.17
N ALA A 87 -10.28 4.18 -10.82
CA ALA A 87 -9.93 3.08 -9.93
C ALA A 87 -10.80 1.83 -10.17
N ARG A 88 -12.08 2.01 -10.50
CA ARG A 88 -13.00 0.92 -10.87
C ARG A 88 -12.79 0.39 -12.29
N GLY A 89 -11.83 0.94 -13.04
CA GLY A 89 -11.57 0.55 -14.43
C GLY A 89 -12.62 1.07 -15.40
N GLU A 90 -13.37 2.10 -15.05
CA GLU A 90 -14.30 2.77 -15.95
C GLU A 90 -13.54 3.63 -17.00
N ALA A 91 -14.15 3.89 -18.14
CA ALA A 91 -13.62 4.85 -19.08
C ALA A 91 -13.78 6.27 -18.53
N THR A 92 -12.70 7.05 -18.61
CA THR A 92 -12.66 8.43 -18.14
C THR A 92 -12.18 9.35 -19.26
N GLU A 93 -12.55 10.62 -19.19
CA GLU A 93 -12.21 11.64 -20.21
C GLU A 93 -10.70 11.96 -20.24
N ARG A 94 -10.00 11.68 -19.15
CA ARG A 94 -8.54 11.76 -18.96
C ARG A 94 -8.12 10.91 -17.78
N ALA A 95 -6.83 10.65 -17.63
CA ALA A 95 -6.31 10.05 -16.41
C ALA A 95 -6.43 11.03 -15.24
N PRO A 96 -7.07 10.66 -14.10
CA PRO A 96 -6.98 11.44 -12.88
C PRO A 96 -5.55 11.47 -12.37
N CYS A 97 -5.17 12.57 -11.69
CA CYS A 97 -3.84 12.74 -11.13
C CYS A 97 -3.87 13.16 -9.67
N TRP A 98 -3.07 12.52 -8.86
CA TRP A 98 -2.67 12.91 -7.53
C TRP A 98 -1.24 12.45 -7.27
N MET A 99 -0.59 12.92 -6.22
CA MET A 99 0.79 12.52 -5.92
C MET A 99 0.92 12.05 -4.48
N MET A 100 1.57 10.91 -4.28
CA MET A 100 2.02 10.50 -2.94
C MET A 100 2.91 11.59 -2.36
N ARG A 101 2.68 11.97 -1.09
CA ARG A 101 3.36 13.09 -0.40
C ARG A 101 3.12 14.46 -1.06
N GLN A 102 1.98 14.64 -1.75
CA GLN A 102 1.61 15.93 -2.34
C GLN A 102 1.44 17.06 -1.33
N ALA A 103 1.15 16.78 -0.06
CA ALA A 103 1.27 17.71 1.05
C ALA A 103 2.58 17.44 1.78
N GLY A 104 3.50 18.41 1.83
CA GLY A 104 4.78 18.15 2.47
C GLY A 104 5.86 19.21 2.26
N ARG A 105 7.07 18.87 2.66
CA ARG A 105 8.23 19.77 2.79
C ARG A 105 8.65 20.52 1.52
N TYR A 106 8.24 20.10 0.33
CA TYR A 106 8.51 20.83 -0.89
C TYR A 106 7.70 22.13 -0.96
N GLN A 107 6.47 22.18 -0.39
CA GLN A 107 5.61 23.36 -0.39
C GLN A 107 6.04 24.42 0.62
N ALA A 108 6.05 25.70 0.20
CA ALA A 108 6.35 26.83 1.08
C ALA A 108 5.31 26.97 2.19
N ALA A 109 4.02 26.80 1.86
CA ALA A 109 2.93 26.85 2.83
C ALA A 109 3.10 25.80 3.95
N TYR A 110 3.48 24.56 3.58
CA TYR A 110 3.76 23.54 4.57
C TYR A 110 4.95 23.88 5.45
N ARG A 111 6.06 24.39 4.88
CA ARG A 111 7.24 24.78 5.65
C ARG A 111 6.95 25.91 6.62
N GLU A 112 6.11 26.87 6.23
CA GLU A 112 5.64 27.97 7.09
C GLU A 112 4.85 27.43 8.29
N LEU A 113 3.89 26.52 8.04
CA LEU A 113 3.09 25.89 9.09
C LEU A 113 3.96 25.02 10.00
N ALA A 114 4.91 24.25 9.44
CA ALA A 114 5.81 23.41 10.22
C ALA A 114 6.76 24.20 11.13
N ARG A 115 7.08 25.45 10.79
CA ARG A 115 7.84 26.36 11.71
C ARG A 115 7.02 26.79 12.91
N LYS A 116 5.70 26.95 12.74
CA LYS A 116 4.78 27.32 13.84
C LYS A 116 4.42 26.12 14.71
N HIS A 117 4.35 24.94 14.11
CA HIS A 117 4.02 23.66 14.74
C HIS A 117 5.14 22.66 14.47
N PRO A 118 6.27 22.69 15.20
CA PRO A 118 7.45 21.88 14.88
C PRO A 118 7.24 20.38 15.06
N SER A 119 6.39 19.95 16.02
CA SER A 119 6.11 18.53 16.21
C SER A 119 5.36 17.94 15.03
N PHE A 120 5.91 16.85 14.44
CA PHE A 120 5.21 16.12 13.38
C PHE A 120 3.92 15.46 13.92
N ARG A 121 3.96 14.93 15.13
CA ARG A 121 2.77 14.31 15.76
C ARG A 121 1.67 15.35 15.98
N GLU A 122 2.00 16.53 16.48
CA GLU A 122 1.03 17.63 16.59
C GLU A 122 0.35 17.90 15.24
N ARG A 123 1.14 18.03 14.15
CA ARG A 123 0.59 18.29 12.81
C ARG A 123 -0.25 17.13 12.26
N SER A 124 0.04 15.88 12.63
CA SER A 124 -0.62 14.69 12.13
C SER A 124 -1.70 14.13 13.06
N GLU A 125 -1.90 14.73 14.24
CA GLU A 125 -2.90 14.30 15.24
C GLU A 125 -3.87 15.42 15.66
N THR A 126 -3.66 16.67 15.18
CA THR A 126 -4.58 17.79 15.38
C THR A 126 -5.46 17.95 14.15
N THR A 127 -6.78 17.79 14.31
CA THR A 127 -7.76 17.78 13.21
C THR A 127 -7.62 19.00 12.29
N GLU A 128 -7.52 20.21 12.84
CA GLU A 128 -7.43 21.45 12.07
C GLU A 128 -6.14 21.52 11.24
N LEU A 129 -5.02 21.08 11.82
CA LEU A 129 -3.73 21.05 11.11
C LEU A 129 -3.72 19.98 10.01
N ILE A 130 -4.28 18.80 10.27
CA ILE A 130 -4.43 17.74 9.29
C ILE A 130 -5.23 18.24 8.08
N VAL A 131 -6.38 18.87 8.33
CA VAL A 131 -7.27 19.37 7.27
C VAL A 131 -6.58 20.47 6.49
N ASP A 132 -5.98 21.45 7.16
CA ASP A 132 -5.28 22.54 6.46
C ASP A 132 -4.15 22.02 5.58
N ILE A 133 -3.28 21.15 6.12
CA ILE A 133 -2.15 20.57 5.37
C ILE A 133 -2.65 19.73 4.18
N SER A 134 -3.67 18.88 4.38
CA SER A 134 -4.23 18.05 3.31
C SER A 134 -4.79 18.88 2.17
N LEU A 135 -5.36 20.05 2.47
CA LEU A 135 -5.97 20.96 1.49
C LEU A 135 -4.95 21.90 0.81
N GLN A 136 -3.73 22.07 1.31
CA GLN A 136 -2.73 22.95 0.68
C GLN A 136 -2.53 22.62 -0.81
N PRO A 137 -2.24 21.34 -1.22
CA PRO A 137 -2.13 20.98 -2.63
C PRO A 137 -3.44 21.17 -3.40
N PHE A 138 -4.59 20.92 -2.78
CA PHE A 138 -5.88 21.09 -3.41
C PHE A 138 -6.17 22.55 -3.73
N ARG A 139 -5.81 23.46 -2.83
CA ARG A 139 -5.96 24.92 -3.07
C ARG A 139 -5.03 25.40 -4.20
N SER A 140 -3.78 24.89 -4.24
CA SER A 140 -2.75 25.35 -5.19
C SER A 140 -2.88 24.70 -6.58
N PHE A 141 -3.15 23.40 -6.65
CA PHE A 141 -2.99 22.62 -7.90
C PHE A 141 -4.27 21.91 -8.36
N LYS A 142 -5.29 21.80 -7.49
CA LYS A 142 -6.54 21.09 -7.78
C LYS A 142 -6.30 19.65 -8.28
N PRO A 143 -5.59 18.78 -7.53
CA PRO A 143 -5.47 17.35 -7.85
C PRO A 143 -6.86 16.68 -7.85
N ASP A 144 -6.94 15.51 -8.51
CA ASP A 144 -8.17 14.68 -8.52
C ASP A 144 -8.33 13.81 -7.27
N GLY A 145 -7.31 13.80 -6.42
CA GLY A 145 -7.33 13.11 -5.13
C GLY A 145 -6.74 13.97 -4.02
N VAL A 146 -7.41 14.01 -2.87
CA VAL A 146 -6.95 14.67 -1.65
C VAL A 146 -6.70 13.59 -0.59
N ILE A 147 -5.43 13.30 -0.32
CA ILE A 147 -5.07 12.31 0.69
C ILE A 147 -4.96 12.96 2.07
N LEU A 148 -5.50 12.27 3.07
CA LEU A 148 -5.35 12.64 4.48
C LEU A 148 -3.86 12.83 4.83
N PHE A 149 -3.50 13.94 5.46
CA PHE A 149 -2.17 14.12 6.02
C PHE A 149 -2.06 13.35 7.34
N SER A 150 -1.27 12.29 7.35
CA SER A 150 -1.07 11.39 8.49
C SER A 150 0.21 10.57 8.30
N ASP A 151 0.50 9.65 9.21
CA ASP A 151 1.56 8.64 9.07
C ASP A 151 0.98 7.22 9.01
N ILE A 152 1.70 6.27 8.37
CA ILE A 152 1.29 4.86 8.34
C ILE A 152 1.31 4.23 9.73
N LEU A 153 2.07 4.79 10.68
CA LEU A 153 2.17 4.32 12.06
C LEU A 153 1.06 4.88 12.97
N THR A 154 0.29 5.86 12.49
CA THR A 154 -0.80 6.50 13.27
C THR A 154 -1.73 5.52 14.00
N PRO A 155 -2.12 4.34 13.45
CA PRO A 155 -2.98 3.40 14.17
C PRO A 155 -2.27 2.58 15.27
N LEU A 156 -0.93 2.58 15.35
CA LEU A 156 -0.18 1.71 16.24
C LEU A 156 -0.45 1.96 17.74
N PRO A 157 -0.54 3.20 18.25
CA PRO A 157 -0.93 3.43 19.65
C PRO A 157 -2.28 2.78 20.00
N GLY A 158 -3.23 2.80 19.07
CA GLY A 158 -4.54 2.17 19.24
C GLY A 158 -4.52 0.64 19.36
N ILE A 159 -3.41 -0.02 19.11
CA ILE A 159 -3.19 -1.46 19.37
C ILE A 159 -2.19 -1.72 20.48
N GLY A 160 -1.77 -0.70 21.23
CA GLY A 160 -0.80 -0.82 22.32
C GLY A 160 0.67 -0.71 21.92
N VAL A 161 0.97 -0.13 20.76
CA VAL A 161 2.34 0.07 20.26
C VAL A 161 2.61 1.57 20.12
N PRO A 162 3.06 2.25 21.18
CA PRO A 162 3.43 3.66 21.12
C PRO A 162 4.69 3.87 20.26
N PHE A 163 4.76 5.02 19.58
CA PHE A 163 5.91 5.43 18.79
C PHE A 163 6.13 6.93 18.90
N GLU A 164 7.35 7.36 18.60
CA GLU A 164 7.72 8.76 18.43
C GLU A 164 8.31 9.00 17.04
N ILE A 165 8.31 10.24 16.59
CA ILE A 165 8.94 10.64 15.32
C ILE A 165 10.01 11.67 15.60
N ASP A 166 11.26 11.25 15.45
CA ASP A 166 12.43 12.12 15.49
C ASP A 166 12.68 12.73 14.11
N ASP A 167 12.92 14.04 14.03
CA ASP A 167 13.07 14.76 12.76
C ASP A 167 14.28 14.28 11.94
N ASN A 168 15.30 13.70 12.58
CA ASN A 168 16.54 13.23 11.95
C ASN A 168 16.58 11.71 11.74
N LYS A 169 15.98 10.94 12.68
CA LYS A 169 16.04 9.46 12.68
C LYS A 169 14.78 8.82 12.12
N GLY A 170 13.68 9.61 12.00
CA GLY A 170 12.37 9.08 11.63
C GLY A 170 11.66 8.42 12.81
N PRO A 171 10.79 7.43 12.54
CA PRO A 171 10.01 6.78 13.59
C PRO A 171 10.90 5.95 14.51
N LEU A 172 10.60 6.04 15.81
CA LEU A 172 11.25 5.31 16.90
C LEU A 172 10.19 4.59 17.73
N LEU A 173 10.42 3.33 18.03
CA LEU A 173 9.57 2.50 18.89
C LEU A 173 10.46 1.98 20.04
N ASP A 174 10.22 2.47 21.25
CA ASP A 174 11.04 2.15 22.41
C ASP A 174 10.90 0.70 22.86
N ASN A 175 9.74 0.08 22.61
CA ASN A 175 9.43 -1.29 23.01
C ASN A 175 9.13 -2.19 21.79
N PRO A 176 10.14 -2.54 20.97
CA PRO A 176 9.95 -3.40 19.81
C PRO A 176 9.48 -4.81 20.23
N ILE A 177 8.56 -5.40 19.45
CA ILE A 177 8.00 -6.72 19.74
C ILE A 177 8.89 -7.81 19.13
N ARG A 178 9.57 -8.55 20.01
CA ARG A 178 10.52 -9.64 19.64
C ARG A 178 10.32 -10.91 20.43
N SER A 179 9.33 -10.95 21.32
CA SER A 179 9.03 -12.13 22.15
C SER A 179 7.51 -12.35 22.29
N LYS A 180 7.12 -13.55 22.71
CA LYS A 180 5.71 -13.88 22.98
C LYS A 180 5.13 -13.05 24.11
N GLU A 181 5.95 -12.69 25.10
CA GLU A 181 5.54 -11.84 26.23
C GLU A 181 5.21 -10.44 25.76
N GLN A 182 6.04 -9.88 24.89
CA GLN A 182 5.78 -8.56 24.29
C GLN A 182 4.57 -8.58 23.35
N LEU A 183 4.33 -9.68 22.63
CA LEU A 183 3.14 -9.82 21.79
C LEU A 183 1.83 -9.77 22.60
N LYS A 184 1.82 -10.24 23.85
CA LYS A 184 0.63 -10.25 24.73
C LYS A 184 0.13 -8.85 25.12
N GLN A 185 0.94 -7.81 24.96
CA GLN A 185 0.51 -6.44 25.22
C GLN A 185 -0.35 -5.84 24.10
N LEU A 186 -0.38 -6.48 22.93
CA LEU A 186 -1.26 -6.07 21.85
C LEU A 186 -2.73 -6.30 22.21
N HIS A 187 -3.55 -5.35 21.88
CA HIS A 187 -5.01 -5.42 22.06
C HIS A 187 -5.73 -5.05 20.76
N LYS A 188 -7.03 -5.33 20.71
CA LYS A 188 -7.85 -4.94 19.58
C LYS A 188 -7.75 -3.42 19.36
N LEU A 189 -7.81 -3.00 18.08
CA LEU A 189 -7.71 -1.60 17.72
C LEU A 189 -8.77 -0.75 18.44
N ASP A 190 -8.28 0.20 19.23
CA ASP A 190 -9.10 1.20 19.93
C ASP A 190 -9.27 2.43 19.03
N LEU A 191 -10.39 2.48 18.33
CA LEU A 191 -10.73 3.58 17.44
C LEU A 191 -11.02 4.89 18.19
N SER A 192 -11.22 4.87 19.51
CA SER A 192 -11.43 6.10 20.27
C SER A 192 -10.18 6.98 20.29
N GLN A 193 -9.00 6.38 20.15
CA GLN A 193 -7.71 7.09 20.07
C GLN A 193 -7.46 7.69 18.67
N LEU A 194 -8.31 7.39 17.68
CA LEU A 194 -8.15 7.79 16.27
C LEU A 194 -9.27 8.71 15.78
N GLN A 195 -10.05 9.31 16.70
CA GLN A 195 -11.19 10.15 16.33
C GLN A 195 -10.78 11.33 15.46
N PHE A 196 -9.61 11.92 15.69
CA PHE A 196 -9.05 13.01 14.86
C PHE A 196 -8.91 12.61 13.38
N VAL A 197 -8.63 11.33 13.08
CA VAL A 197 -8.59 10.82 11.69
C VAL A 197 -9.99 10.86 11.07
N GLY A 198 -10.99 10.34 11.79
CA GLY A 198 -12.38 10.31 11.33
C GLY A 198 -12.97 11.71 11.13
N GLU A 199 -12.71 12.62 12.08
CA GLU A 199 -13.13 14.01 12.00
C GLU A 199 -12.48 14.72 10.80
N SER A 200 -11.17 14.55 10.62
CA SER A 200 -10.44 15.13 9.49
C SER A 200 -10.98 14.65 8.15
N LEU A 201 -11.27 13.36 8.00
CA LEU A 201 -11.85 12.82 6.76
C LEU A 201 -13.23 13.39 6.46
N LYS A 202 -14.09 13.55 7.48
CA LYS A 202 -15.42 14.18 7.33
C LYS A 202 -15.30 15.64 6.87
N LEU A 203 -14.40 16.41 7.48
CA LEU A 203 -14.15 17.80 7.10
C LEU A 203 -13.55 17.89 5.69
N LEU A 204 -12.59 17.03 5.34
CA LEU A 204 -12.06 16.99 3.97
C LEU A 204 -13.14 16.68 2.95
N ARG A 205 -14.07 15.75 3.23
CA ARG A 205 -15.22 15.48 2.33
C ARG A 205 -16.12 16.70 2.14
N GLN A 206 -16.38 17.46 3.19
CA GLN A 206 -17.17 18.69 3.12
C GLN A 206 -16.47 19.76 2.29
N GLU A 207 -15.17 20.00 2.53
CA GLU A 207 -14.38 21.02 1.83
C GLU A 207 -14.13 20.71 0.34
N VAL A 208 -13.89 19.43 0.03
CA VAL A 208 -13.55 19.00 -1.34
C VAL A 208 -14.81 18.80 -2.18
N GLY A 209 -15.92 18.38 -1.58
CA GLY A 209 -17.15 18.04 -2.29
C GLY A 209 -16.91 16.97 -3.36
N ASP A 210 -17.43 17.20 -4.57
CA ASP A 210 -17.30 16.30 -5.71
C ASP A 210 -16.14 16.67 -6.66
N GLN A 211 -15.35 17.71 -6.31
CA GLN A 211 -14.24 18.18 -7.15
C GLN A 211 -13.06 17.19 -7.19
N ALA A 212 -12.85 16.41 -6.14
CA ALA A 212 -11.82 15.38 -6.04
C ALA A 212 -12.23 14.26 -5.08
N ALA A 213 -11.59 13.10 -5.18
CA ALA A 213 -11.79 12.02 -4.22
C ALA A 213 -10.98 12.27 -2.94
N VAL A 214 -11.56 12.01 -1.77
CA VAL A 214 -10.84 11.96 -0.50
C VAL A 214 -10.25 10.57 -0.30
N LEU A 215 -8.96 10.52 -0.04
CA LEU A 215 -8.21 9.27 0.14
C LEU A 215 -7.82 9.05 1.59
N GLY A 216 -8.13 7.84 2.09
CA GLY A 216 -7.50 7.26 3.25
C GLY A 216 -6.26 6.45 2.87
N PHE A 217 -5.50 6.02 3.87
CA PHE A 217 -4.39 5.10 3.65
C PHE A 217 -4.00 4.34 4.92
N VAL A 218 -3.21 3.28 4.73
CA VAL A 218 -2.72 2.43 5.81
C VAL A 218 -1.40 1.76 5.40
N GLY A 219 -0.56 1.43 6.37
CA GLY A 219 0.58 0.52 6.15
C GLY A 219 0.12 -0.93 6.01
N SER A 220 0.79 -1.72 5.16
CA SER A 220 0.57 -3.17 5.13
C SER A 220 0.99 -3.84 6.44
N PRO A 221 0.44 -5.02 6.76
CA PRO A 221 0.88 -5.77 7.95
C PRO A 221 2.39 -6.01 7.98
N TRP A 222 3.02 -6.38 6.85
CA TRP A 222 4.46 -6.56 6.76
C TRP A 222 5.23 -5.27 7.01
N THR A 223 4.82 -4.17 6.40
CA THR A 223 5.48 -2.87 6.58
C THR A 223 5.41 -2.41 8.03
N LEU A 224 4.24 -2.52 8.68
CA LEU A 224 4.07 -2.15 10.08
C LEU A 224 4.86 -3.07 11.03
N ALA A 225 4.81 -4.41 10.79
CA ALA A 225 5.61 -5.37 11.56
C ALA A 225 7.11 -5.07 11.46
N THR A 226 7.56 -4.59 10.30
CA THR A 226 8.97 -4.19 10.11
C THR A 226 9.35 -3.09 11.09
N TYR A 227 8.57 -2.01 11.18
CA TYR A 227 8.83 -0.94 12.16
C TYR A 227 8.74 -1.42 13.60
N ILE A 228 7.73 -2.23 13.92
CA ILE A 228 7.49 -2.76 15.28
C ILE A 228 8.65 -3.66 15.74
N ILE A 229 9.21 -4.49 14.84
CA ILE A 229 10.28 -5.44 15.17
C ILE A 229 11.66 -4.80 15.13
N GLU A 230 11.94 -3.97 14.11
CA GLU A 230 13.22 -3.25 14.02
C GLU A 230 13.35 -2.17 15.11
N GLY A 231 12.25 -1.55 15.51
CA GLY A 231 12.21 -0.45 16.48
C GLY A 231 12.48 0.93 15.89
N ALA A 232 12.90 0.99 14.62
CA ALA A 232 13.23 2.20 13.88
C ALA A 232 13.20 1.93 12.36
N SER A 233 13.50 2.95 11.56
CA SER A 233 13.80 2.77 10.13
C SER A 233 15.03 1.87 9.95
N SER A 234 14.95 0.89 9.04
CA SER A 234 16.02 -0.06 8.76
C SER A 234 16.26 -0.15 7.25
N SER A 235 17.52 -0.23 6.84
CA SER A 235 17.92 -0.50 5.45
C SER A 235 18.15 -1.99 5.17
N LEU A 236 18.43 -2.78 6.21
CA LEU A 236 18.77 -4.21 6.10
C LEU A 236 17.61 -5.13 6.46
N TYR A 237 16.65 -4.67 7.24
CA TYR A 237 15.51 -5.48 7.71
C TYR A 237 15.97 -6.78 8.38
N LYS A 238 17.10 -6.71 9.12
CA LYS A 238 17.80 -7.90 9.65
C LYS A 238 16.96 -8.63 10.68
N THR A 239 16.36 -7.90 11.61
CA THR A 239 15.67 -8.50 12.77
C THR A 239 14.41 -9.22 12.32
N ILE A 240 13.55 -8.56 11.54
CA ILE A 240 12.31 -9.17 11.03
C ILE A 240 12.59 -10.33 10.07
N LYS A 241 13.60 -10.22 9.19
CA LYS A 241 14.00 -11.31 8.29
C LYS A 241 14.56 -12.51 9.07
N SER A 242 15.35 -12.27 10.12
CA SER A 242 15.81 -13.34 11.00
C SER A 242 14.65 -14.02 11.73
N MET A 243 13.72 -13.23 12.27
CA MET A 243 12.51 -13.74 12.95
C MET A 243 11.66 -14.61 12.03
N ALA A 244 11.58 -14.30 10.74
CA ALA A 244 10.86 -15.09 9.75
C ALA A 244 11.37 -16.54 9.64
N TYR A 245 12.63 -16.79 10.01
CA TYR A 245 13.25 -18.12 10.03
C TYR A 245 13.30 -18.74 11.44
N SER A 246 13.64 -17.94 12.46
CA SER A 246 13.86 -18.45 13.83
C SER A 246 12.57 -18.56 14.65
N GLU A 247 11.63 -17.61 14.46
CA GLU A 247 10.39 -17.49 15.25
C GLU A 247 9.16 -17.30 14.35
N PRO A 248 8.94 -18.18 13.35
CA PRO A 248 7.87 -17.99 12.36
C PRO A 248 6.47 -17.88 12.96
N ALA A 249 6.19 -18.59 14.05
CA ALA A 249 4.90 -18.55 14.72
C ALA A 249 4.65 -17.20 15.45
N LEU A 250 5.70 -16.57 15.97
CA LEU A 250 5.60 -15.24 16.57
C LEU A 250 5.32 -14.18 15.51
N LEU A 251 6.04 -14.25 14.38
CA LEU A 251 5.83 -13.33 13.26
C LEU A 251 4.44 -13.50 12.66
N ASP A 252 3.96 -14.73 12.45
CA ASP A 252 2.61 -15.02 11.96
C ASP A 252 1.53 -14.41 12.88
N ALA A 253 1.67 -14.58 14.19
CA ALA A 253 0.73 -14.04 15.16
C ALA A 253 0.68 -12.49 15.13
N LEU A 254 1.85 -11.82 15.02
CA LEU A 254 1.92 -10.37 14.88
C LEU A 254 1.28 -9.89 13.56
N LEU A 255 1.63 -10.52 12.44
CA LEU A 255 1.10 -10.15 11.12
C LEU A 255 -0.42 -10.39 11.04
N SER A 256 -0.92 -11.48 11.65
CA SER A 256 -2.35 -11.75 11.74
C SER A 256 -3.10 -10.69 12.54
N HIS A 257 -2.55 -10.30 13.70
CA HIS A 257 -3.12 -9.23 14.52
C HIS A 257 -3.16 -7.89 13.76
N LEU A 258 -2.06 -7.54 13.09
CA LEU A 258 -1.99 -6.32 12.28
C LEU A 258 -2.97 -6.36 11.10
N ALA A 259 -3.17 -7.53 10.47
CA ALA A 259 -4.12 -7.64 9.37
C ALA A 259 -5.56 -7.32 9.83
N ASP A 260 -5.97 -7.84 10.98
CA ASP A 260 -7.30 -7.55 11.53
C ASP A 260 -7.43 -6.08 11.93
N ALA A 261 -6.45 -5.54 12.64
CA ALA A 261 -6.45 -4.14 13.07
C ALA A 261 -6.47 -3.17 11.87
N MET A 262 -5.70 -3.45 10.82
CA MET A 262 -5.66 -2.60 9.62
C MET A 262 -6.95 -2.70 8.79
N ALA A 263 -7.59 -3.86 8.74
CA ALA A 263 -8.91 -3.98 8.13
C ALA A 263 -9.96 -3.14 8.89
N ASP A 264 -9.95 -3.14 10.22
CA ASP A 264 -10.82 -2.29 11.04
C ASP A 264 -10.52 -0.81 10.81
N TYR A 265 -9.25 -0.42 10.71
CA TYR A 265 -8.86 0.96 10.46
C TYR A 265 -9.23 1.46 9.07
N ILE A 266 -9.15 0.61 8.05
CA ILE A 266 -9.60 0.95 6.69
C ILE A 266 -11.12 1.18 6.69
N ARG A 267 -11.91 0.30 7.33
CA ARG A 267 -13.37 0.48 7.46
C ARG A 267 -13.71 1.80 8.15
N PHE A 268 -13.05 2.09 9.25
CA PHE A 268 -13.23 3.36 9.96
C PHE A 268 -12.95 4.58 9.08
N GLN A 269 -11.91 4.55 8.26
CA GLN A 269 -11.62 5.63 7.31
C GLN A 269 -12.71 5.76 6.23
N ILE A 270 -13.21 4.64 5.69
CA ILE A 270 -14.28 4.63 4.69
C ILE A 270 -15.57 5.19 5.29
N ASP A 271 -15.97 4.71 6.47
CA ASP A 271 -17.15 5.17 7.20
C ASP A 271 -17.07 6.67 7.56
N SER A 272 -15.85 7.18 7.70
CA SER A 272 -15.56 8.59 7.96
C SER A 272 -15.47 9.45 6.71
N GLY A 273 -15.61 8.87 5.50
CA GLY A 273 -15.70 9.63 4.24
C GLY A 273 -14.58 9.41 3.24
N ALA A 274 -13.63 8.50 3.48
CA ALA A 274 -12.64 8.12 2.47
C ALA A 274 -13.34 7.39 1.30
N GLN A 275 -13.10 7.85 0.07
CA GLN A 275 -13.70 7.32 -1.15
C GLN A 275 -12.80 6.31 -1.87
N CYS A 276 -11.52 6.34 -1.57
CA CYS A 276 -10.50 5.35 -1.95
C CYS A 276 -9.55 5.17 -0.76
N VAL A 277 -8.94 3.98 -0.62
CA VAL A 277 -7.91 3.76 0.41
C VAL A 277 -6.69 3.13 -0.22
N GLN A 278 -5.50 3.67 0.09
CA GLN A 278 -4.24 3.10 -0.35
C GLN A 278 -3.56 2.30 0.75
N ILE A 279 -3.18 1.06 0.44
CA ILE A 279 -2.40 0.18 1.31
C ILE A 279 -0.94 0.27 0.87
N PHE A 280 -0.07 0.70 1.77
CA PHE A 280 1.36 0.86 1.52
C PHE A 280 2.13 -0.38 1.99
N ASP A 281 2.51 -1.26 1.05
CA ASP A 281 3.46 -2.34 1.28
C ASP A 281 4.89 -1.85 0.98
N SER A 282 5.28 -0.74 1.61
CA SER A 282 6.53 -0.01 1.32
C SER A 282 7.77 -0.90 1.36
N TRP A 283 7.76 -1.93 2.22
CA TRP A 283 8.88 -2.86 2.40
C TRP A 283 8.64 -4.23 1.77
N GLY A 284 7.52 -4.43 1.06
CA GLY A 284 7.20 -5.69 0.39
C GLY A 284 8.24 -6.08 -0.66
N GLY A 285 8.74 -5.12 -1.43
CA GLY A 285 9.80 -5.34 -2.42
C GLY A 285 11.17 -5.71 -1.85
N GLN A 286 11.35 -5.64 -0.52
CA GLN A 286 12.55 -6.14 0.17
C GLN A 286 12.51 -7.66 0.44
N LEU A 287 11.40 -8.29 0.11
CA LEU A 287 11.23 -9.74 0.16
C LEU A 287 11.40 -10.34 -1.25
N PRO A 288 12.17 -11.44 -1.38
CA PRO A 288 12.10 -12.20 -2.62
C PRO A 288 10.68 -12.77 -2.80
N PRO A 289 10.23 -13.02 -4.04
CA PRO A 289 8.84 -13.40 -4.31
C PRO A 289 8.29 -14.54 -3.45
N SER A 290 9.08 -15.58 -3.21
CA SER A 290 8.68 -16.72 -2.35
C SER A 290 8.48 -16.34 -0.87
N GLN A 291 9.23 -15.37 -0.36
CA GLN A 291 9.06 -14.88 1.01
C GLN A 291 7.89 -13.87 1.08
N TRP A 292 7.65 -13.10 0.02
CA TRP A 292 6.47 -12.26 -0.09
C TRP A 292 5.18 -13.10 -0.09
N ASP A 293 5.18 -14.22 -0.83
CA ASP A 293 4.06 -15.18 -0.85
C ASP A 293 3.77 -15.75 0.56
N LYS A 294 4.75 -15.77 1.44
CA LYS A 294 4.61 -16.27 2.81
C LYS A 294 4.28 -15.17 3.82
N TRP A 295 4.91 -14.00 3.73
CA TRP A 295 4.95 -13.02 4.82
C TRP A 295 4.25 -11.69 4.56
N SER A 296 3.92 -11.34 3.32
CA SER A 296 3.11 -10.16 3.00
C SER A 296 1.80 -10.51 2.31
N GLY A 297 1.85 -11.28 1.23
CA GLY A 297 0.69 -11.58 0.39
C GLY A 297 -0.53 -12.16 1.11
N PRO A 298 -0.40 -13.17 2.00
CA PRO A 298 -1.56 -13.75 2.71
C PRO A 298 -2.28 -12.73 3.60
N TYR A 299 -1.54 -11.91 4.30
CA TYR A 299 -2.10 -10.89 5.22
C TYR A 299 -2.73 -9.73 4.45
N LEU A 300 -2.15 -9.34 3.31
CA LEU A 300 -2.77 -8.36 2.41
C LEU A 300 -4.10 -8.86 1.85
N ARG A 301 -4.16 -10.12 1.38
CA ARG A 301 -5.43 -10.72 0.95
C ARG A 301 -6.47 -10.71 2.08
N ARG A 302 -6.08 -11.10 3.30
CA ARG A 302 -6.97 -11.06 4.47
C ARG A 302 -7.52 -9.67 4.74
N VAL A 303 -6.67 -8.63 4.70
CA VAL A 303 -7.11 -7.22 4.84
C VAL A 303 -8.10 -6.86 3.75
N ILE A 304 -7.76 -7.10 2.49
CA ILE A 304 -8.57 -6.71 1.33
C ILE A 304 -9.91 -7.44 1.33
N GLU A 305 -9.92 -8.76 1.51
CA GLU A 305 -11.14 -9.58 1.58
C GLU A 305 -12.03 -9.14 2.74
N SER A 306 -11.46 -8.90 3.92
CA SER A 306 -12.17 -8.42 5.10
C SER A 306 -12.85 -7.08 4.86
N VAL A 307 -12.16 -6.12 4.23
CA VAL A 307 -12.74 -4.81 3.89
C VAL A 307 -13.79 -4.94 2.78
N LYS A 308 -13.48 -5.68 1.71
CA LYS A 308 -14.40 -5.86 0.58
C LYS A 308 -15.68 -6.61 0.94
N SER A 309 -15.69 -7.42 1.99
CA SER A 309 -16.89 -8.10 2.47
C SER A 309 -17.98 -7.12 2.98
N THR A 310 -17.58 -5.95 3.45
CA THR A 310 -18.47 -4.89 3.99
C THR A 310 -18.54 -3.65 3.10
N HIS A 311 -17.45 -3.32 2.40
CA HIS A 311 -17.30 -2.13 1.56
C HIS A 311 -16.88 -2.51 0.12
N PRO A 312 -17.67 -3.31 -0.62
CA PRO A 312 -17.27 -3.83 -1.93
C PRO A 312 -17.08 -2.76 -2.99
N SER A 313 -17.76 -1.61 -2.85
CA SER A 313 -17.73 -0.50 -3.84
C SER A 313 -16.56 0.47 -3.66
N THR A 314 -15.88 0.47 -2.50
CA THR A 314 -14.77 1.40 -2.24
C THR A 314 -13.48 0.83 -2.84
N PRO A 315 -12.83 1.53 -3.80
CA PRO A 315 -11.59 1.07 -4.38
C PRO A 315 -10.43 1.01 -3.37
N LEU A 316 -9.69 -0.10 -3.40
CA LEU A 316 -8.46 -0.29 -2.65
C LEU A 316 -7.28 -0.31 -3.61
N THR A 317 -6.29 0.57 -3.37
CA THR A 317 -5.02 0.61 -4.11
C THR A 317 -3.96 -0.08 -3.28
N LEU A 318 -3.23 -1.03 -3.85
CA LEU A 318 -2.06 -1.66 -3.22
C LEU A 318 -0.79 -1.16 -3.89
N TYR A 319 0.07 -0.50 -3.14
CA TYR A 319 1.37 -0.01 -3.60
C TYR A 319 2.51 -0.74 -2.89
N ALA A 320 3.51 -1.18 -3.65
CA ALA A 320 4.76 -1.71 -3.13
C ALA A 320 5.95 -1.06 -3.84
N ASN A 321 6.95 -0.63 -3.07
CA ASN A 321 8.21 -0.13 -3.64
C ASN A 321 9.10 -1.33 -4.03
N GLY A 322 9.80 -1.25 -5.17
CA GLY A 322 10.56 -2.37 -5.71
C GLY A 322 9.68 -3.51 -6.24
N SER A 323 8.52 -3.17 -6.80
CA SER A 323 7.44 -4.12 -7.11
C SER A 323 7.61 -4.92 -8.40
N GLY A 324 8.62 -4.62 -9.23
CA GLY A 324 8.77 -5.23 -10.56
C GLY A 324 8.76 -6.76 -10.59
N GLY A 325 9.29 -7.43 -9.57
CA GLY A 325 9.24 -8.89 -9.39
C GLY A 325 7.95 -9.43 -8.78
N LEU A 326 6.99 -8.56 -8.41
CA LEU A 326 5.81 -8.91 -7.62
C LEU A 326 4.48 -8.61 -8.33
N LEU A 327 4.47 -8.08 -9.56
CA LEU A 327 3.28 -7.50 -10.19
C LEU A 327 2.10 -8.47 -10.24
N GLU A 328 2.28 -9.70 -10.70
CA GLU A 328 1.22 -10.71 -10.77
C GLU A 328 0.69 -11.06 -9.37
N ARG A 329 1.59 -11.10 -8.39
CA ARG A 329 1.24 -11.35 -6.98
C ARG A 329 0.41 -10.24 -6.39
N LEU A 330 0.80 -8.97 -6.64
CA LEU A 330 0.04 -7.79 -6.23
C LEU A 330 -1.33 -7.78 -6.92
N GLY A 331 -1.39 -8.05 -8.22
CA GLY A 331 -2.64 -8.17 -8.98
C GLY A 331 -3.59 -9.25 -8.46
N ALA A 332 -3.04 -10.35 -7.92
CA ALA A 332 -3.80 -11.47 -7.36
C ALA A 332 -4.27 -11.27 -5.90
N THR A 333 -3.97 -10.15 -5.26
CA THR A 333 -4.40 -9.89 -3.86
C THR A 333 -5.88 -9.55 -3.71
N GLY A 334 -6.58 -9.21 -4.78
CA GLY A 334 -7.95 -8.68 -4.73
C GLY A 334 -8.04 -7.16 -4.71
N ALA A 335 -6.91 -6.42 -4.63
CA ALA A 335 -6.92 -4.96 -4.75
C ALA A 335 -7.48 -4.52 -6.10
N ASP A 336 -8.20 -3.40 -6.13
CA ASP A 336 -8.78 -2.85 -7.38
C ASP A 336 -7.71 -2.23 -8.26
N VAL A 337 -6.72 -1.57 -7.63
CA VAL A 337 -5.64 -0.84 -8.30
C VAL A 337 -4.29 -1.34 -7.81
N VAL A 338 -3.36 -1.59 -8.74
CA VAL A 338 -1.95 -1.85 -8.41
C VAL A 338 -1.15 -0.57 -8.60
N GLY A 339 -0.58 -0.07 -7.52
CA GLY A 339 0.35 1.06 -7.53
C GLY A 339 1.76 0.59 -7.92
N LEU A 340 2.33 1.23 -8.93
CA LEU A 340 3.63 0.90 -9.52
C LEU A 340 4.69 1.87 -9.03
N ASP A 341 5.86 1.36 -8.70
CA ASP A 341 7.03 2.22 -8.50
C ASP A 341 7.67 2.63 -9.85
N TRP A 342 8.57 3.60 -9.82
CA TRP A 342 9.19 4.18 -11.04
C TRP A 342 10.13 3.21 -11.79
N THR A 343 10.54 2.09 -11.18
CA THR A 343 11.43 1.10 -11.81
C THR A 343 10.71 0.16 -12.76
N VAL A 344 9.37 0.18 -12.74
CA VAL A 344 8.51 -0.67 -13.57
C VAL A 344 8.16 0.05 -14.86
N ASP A 345 8.41 -0.57 -16.02
CA ASP A 345 7.88 -0.06 -17.30
C ASP A 345 6.36 -0.21 -17.33
N MET A 346 5.65 0.89 -17.62
CA MET A 346 4.19 0.93 -17.60
C MET A 346 3.57 -0.02 -18.64
N ALA A 347 4.16 -0.17 -19.83
CA ALA A 347 3.64 -1.10 -20.85
C ALA A 347 3.83 -2.56 -20.41
N ASP A 348 4.95 -2.89 -19.75
CA ASP A 348 5.17 -4.21 -19.15
C ASP A 348 4.14 -4.49 -18.06
N ALA A 349 3.91 -3.53 -17.16
CA ALA A 349 2.91 -3.67 -16.11
C ALA A 349 1.51 -3.91 -16.68
N ARG A 350 1.08 -3.14 -17.68
CA ARG A 350 -0.23 -3.32 -18.35
C ARG A 350 -0.37 -4.71 -18.97
N ARG A 351 0.68 -5.20 -19.63
CA ARG A 351 0.69 -6.55 -20.22
C ARG A 351 0.56 -7.64 -19.14
N ARG A 352 1.28 -7.53 -18.03
CA ARG A 352 1.33 -8.51 -16.94
C ARG A 352 0.08 -8.48 -16.04
N LEU A 353 -0.49 -7.29 -15.82
CA LEU A 353 -1.68 -7.10 -14.98
C LEU A 353 -3.00 -7.18 -15.76
N GLY A 354 -2.98 -7.19 -17.11
CA GLY A 354 -4.16 -7.30 -17.95
C GLY A 354 -5.14 -6.13 -17.74
N SER A 355 -6.39 -6.45 -17.40
CA SER A 355 -7.45 -5.46 -17.20
C SER A 355 -7.44 -4.75 -15.85
N LYS A 356 -6.52 -5.11 -14.94
CA LYS A 356 -6.40 -4.48 -13.61
C LYS A 356 -6.10 -3.00 -13.76
N SER A 357 -6.75 -2.16 -12.96
CA SER A 357 -6.40 -0.74 -12.89
C SER A 357 -5.01 -0.56 -12.29
N VAL A 358 -4.26 0.43 -12.77
CA VAL A 358 -2.91 0.74 -12.31
C VAL A 358 -2.78 2.20 -11.89
N GLN A 359 -1.87 2.47 -10.95
CA GLN A 359 -1.53 3.82 -10.52
C GLN A 359 -0.03 4.04 -10.64
N GLY A 360 0.37 5.19 -11.11
CA GLY A 360 1.78 5.60 -11.21
C GLY A 360 2.10 6.13 -12.61
N ASN A 361 3.40 6.16 -13.01
CA ASN A 361 4.56 5.87 -12.17
C ASN A 361 5.78 6.69 -12.62
N VAL A 362 5.52 8.00 -12.82
CA VAL A 362 6.61 8.92 -13.21
C VAL A 362 7.69 8.91 -12.13
N ASP A 363 8.96 8.86 -12.54
CA ASP A 363 10.10 8.97 -11.62
C ASP A 363 10.04 10.34 -10.91
N PRO A 364 10.01 10.41 -9.57
CA PRO A 364 9.97 11.67 -8.85
C PRO A 364 11.14 12.61 -9.16
N THR A 365 12.29 12.08 -9.59
CA THR A 365 13.48 12.88 -9.93
C THR A 365 13.28 13.70 -11.18
N VAL A 366 12.37 13.32 -12.08
CA VAL A 366 12.04 14.08 -13.30
C VAL A 366 11.53 15.49 -12.97
N LEU A 367 10.89 15.66 -11.82
CA LEU A 367 10.40 16.97 -11.37
C LEU A 367 11.53 18.00 -11.11
N PHE A 368 12.80 17.58 -11.12
CA PHE A 368 13.97 18.47 -11.05
C PHE A 368 14.57 18.81 -12.43
N CYS A 369 14.03 18.23 -13.52
CA CYS A 369 14.65 18.28 -14.85
C CYS A 369 14.02 19.31 -15.80
N GLY A 370 13.08 20.14 -15.32
CA GLY A 370 12.40 21.15 -16.13
C GLY A 370 11.19 20.62 -16.93
N GLU A 371 10.40 21.55 -17.47
CA GLU A 371 9.06 21.28 -18.04
C GLU A 371 9.09 20.28 -19.20
N ALA A 372 10.04 20.39 -20.12
CA ALA A 372 10.13 19.49 -21.29
C ALA A 372 10.36 18.02 -20.88
N ALA A 373 11.19 17.79 -19.85
CA ALA A 373 11.43 16.45 -19.34
C ALA A 373 10.19 15.89 -18.61
N ILE A 374 9.50 16.73 -17.85
CA ILE A 374 8.25 16.37 -17.17
C ILE A 374 7.18 15.99 -18.19
N GLU A 375 7.00 16.82 -19.24
CA GLU A 375 6.04 16.54 -20.30
C GLU A 375 6.35 15.22 -21.02
N ALA A 376 7.60 14.99 -21.39
CA ALA A 376 8.02 13.76 -22.06
C ALA A 376 7.73 12.52 -21.19
N ALA A 377 8.06 12.56 -19.90
CA ALA A 377 7.83 11.45 -18.99
C ALA A 377 6.33 11.21 -18.72
N VAL A 378 5.53 12.26 -18.55
CA VAL A 378 4.08 12.15 -18.36
C VAL A 378 3.43 11.55 -19.60
N ARG A 379 3.77 12.02 -20.81
CA ARG A 379 3.23 11.50 -22.05
C ARG A 379 3.64 10.03 -22.29
N ASP A 380 4.87 9.65 -21.97
CA ASP A 380 5.34 8.27 -22.07
C ASP A 380 4.51 7.33 -21.16
N VAL A 381 4.35 7.71 -19.90
CA VAL A 381 3.54 6.93 -18.93
C VAL A 381 2.08 6.84 -19.37
N LEU A 382 1.48 7.96 -19.79
CA LEU A 382 0.07 7.98 -20.21
C LEU A 382 -0.17 7.15 -21.47
N SER A 383 0.71 7.24 -22.48
CA SER A 383 0.59 6.47 -23.73
C SER A 383 0.71 4.96 -23.48
N LYS A 384 1.68 4.54 -22.65
CA LYS A 384 1.87 3.13 -22.26
C LYS A 384 0.76 2.59 -21.37
N ALA A 385 0.17 3.43 -20.52
CA ALA A 385 -0.93 3.03 -19.65
C ALA A 385 -2.23 2.75 -20.41
N GLY A 386 -2.44 3.43 -21.53
CA GLY A 386 -3.69 3.38 -22.31
C GLY A 386 -4.82 4.16 -21.63
N GLY A 387 -5.86 4.50 -22.36
CA GLY A 387 -6.90 5.46 -21.95
C GLY A 387 -7.89 4.97 -20.89
N LYS A 388 -7.68 3.81 -20.22
CA LYS A 388 -8.63 3.22 -19.28
C LYS A 388 -7.95 2.61 -18.06
N GLY A 389 -8.55 2.82 -16.87
CA GLY A 389 -8.09 2.20 -15.64
C GLY A 389 -6.67 2.63 -15.24
N HIS A 390 -6.33 3.91 -15.45
CA HIS A 390 -5.06 4.49 -15.06
C HIS A 390 -5.26 5.72 -14.18
N ILE A 391 -4.50 5.80 -13.09
CA ILE A 391 -4.37 6.95 -12.20
C ILE A 391 -2.94 7.44 -12.31
N LEU A 392 -2.73 8.62 -12.88
CA LEU A 392 -1.40 9.22 -12.97
C LEU A 392 -0.89 9.61 -11.59
N ASN A 393 0.30 9.19 -11.27
CA ASN A 393 1.01 9.50 -10.03
C ASN A 393 2.51 9.43 -10.28
N LEU A 394 3.29 9.86 -9.31
CA LEU A 394 4.70 9.50 -9.25
C LEU A 394 4.84 8.02 -8.83
N GLY A 395 5.95 7.41 -9.19
CA GLY A 395 6.29 6.05 -8.76
C GLY A 395 6.75 5.96 -7.29
N HIS A 396 6.85 7.09 -6.59
CA HIS A 396 7.09 7.25 -5.16
C HIS A 396 6.51 8.60 -4.69
N GLY A 397 6.78 9.00 -3.45
CA GLY A 397 6.35 10.33 -2.97
C GLY A 397 7.17 11.47 -3.56
N VAL A 398 6.56 12.68 -3.61
CA VAL A 398 7.28 13.91 -3.95
C VAL A 398 8.50 14.06 -3.04
N LEU A 399 9.66 14.35 -3.63
CA LEU A 399 10.92 14.47 -2.92
C LEU A 399 11.04 15.83 -2.23
N VAL A 400 11.86 15.89 -1.18
CA VAL A 400 12.20 17.14 -0.52
C VAL A 400 13.00 18.01 -1.51
N GLY A 401 12.64 19.30 -1.60
CA GLY A 401 13.30 20.23 -2.51
C GLY A 401 12.77 20.23 -3.95
N THR A 402 11.76 19.39 -4.27
CA THR A 402 11.07 19.48 -5.55
C THR A 402 10.52 20.90 -5.76
N PRO A 403 10.73 21.55 -6.92
CA PRO A 403 10.14 22.85 -7.22
C PRO A 403 8.60 22.79 -7.25
N GLU A 404 7.94 23.74 -6.62
CA GLU A 404 6.46 23.79 -6.61
C GLU A 404 5.88 23.95 -8.01
N GLU A 405 6.56 24.75 -8.86
CA GLU A 405 6.20 24.95 -10.28
C GLU A 405 6.25 23.65 -11.09
N ALA A 406 7.21 22.75 -10.80
CA ALA A 406 7.29 21.44 -11.46
C ALA A 406 6.08 20.54 -11.10
N VAL A 407 5.65 20.58 -9.84
CA VAL A 407 4.44 19.89 -9.40
C VAL A 407 3.19 20.49 -10.04
N ALA A 408 3.10 21.82 -10.08
CA ALA A 408 2.02 22.54 -10.76
C ALA A 408 1.94 22.18 -12.24
N HIS A 409 3.09 22.15 -12.94
CA HIS A 409 3.19 21.78 -14.34
C HIS A 409 2.67 20.35 -14.60
N MET A 410 3.10 19.37 -13.81
CA MET A 410 2.62 17.99 -13.96
C MET A 410 1.10 17.88 -13.76
N PHE A 411 0.50 18.59 -12.78
CA PHE A 411 -0.95 18.62 -12.62
C PHE A 411 -1.66 19.31 -13.80
N ALA A 412 -1.09 20.39 -14.35
CA ALA A 412 -1.62 21.05 -15.52
C ALA A 412 -1.62 20.13 -16.76
N LEU A 413 -0.51 19.43 -17.01
CA LEU A 413 -0.38 18.44 -18.07
C LEU A 413 -1.42 17.32 -17.95
N SER A 414 -1.62 16.76 -16.76
CA SER A 414 -2.61 15.69 -16.54
C SER A 414 -4.03 16.10 -16.89
N LYS A 415 -4.35 17.39 -16.78
CA LYS A 415 -5.67 17.94 -17.12
C LYS A 415 -5.83 18.27 -18.61
N SER A 416 -4.73 18.59 -19.30
CA SER A 416 -4.74 18.96 -20.71
C SER A 416 -4.80 17.75 -21.65
N ILE A 417 -4.18 16.63 -21.28
CA ILE A 417 -4.10 15.43 -22.12
C ILE A 417 -5.37 14.58 -22.00
N LYS A 418 -6.09 14.42 -23.11
CA LYS A 418 -7.33 13.64 -23.15
C LYS A 418 -7.06 12.16 -23.42
N ALA A 419 -7.91 11.28 -22.85
CA ALA A 419 -7.79 9.85 -23.08
C ALA A 419 -7.89 9.45 -24.57
N ALA A 420 -8.69 10.17 -25.35
CA ALA A 420 -8.83 9.93 -26.78
C ALA A 420 -7.54 10.18 -27.58
N GLU A 421 -6.67 11.09 -27.13
CA GLU A 421 -5.39 11.36 -27.76
C GLU A 421 -4.37 10.22 -27.56
N LEU A 422 -4.54 9.39 -26.52
CA LEU A 422 -3.62 8.31 -26.15
C LEU A 422 -3.90 7.02 -26.92
N VAL A 423 -5.06 6.87 -27.53
CA VAL A 423 -5.49 5.67 -28.27
C VAL A 423 -5.04 5.71 -29.73
N THR A 424 -4.69 6.88 -30.25
CA THR A 424 -4.34 7.12 -31.66
C THR A 424 -2.83 7.22 -31.90
N ALA A 425 -2.02 7.15 -30.87
CA ALA A 425 -0.56 7.18 -30.93
C ALA A 425 0.01 5.76 -30.69
#